data_2df3c066c6a33dcaf173046896b6f49d
#
_entry.id   2df3c066c6a33dcaf173046896b6f49d
#
_cell.length_a   1.000
_cell.length_b   1.000
_cell.length_c   1.000
_cell.angle_alpha   90.00
_cell.angle_beta   90.00
_cell.angle_gamma   90.00
#
_symmetry.space_group_name_H-M   'P 1'
#
loop_
_entity.id
_entity.type
_entity.pdbx_description
1 polymer ?
#
loop_
_entity_poly.entity_id
_entity_poly.type
_entity_poly.pdbx_seq_one_letter_code
_entity_poly.pdbx_strand_id
1 'polypeptide(L)'
;MGQEAHNLNTTGIEEYTFQFMVTTVKAQIGQGQVSIKAGLRKWQFPVHAVKHVYVYVQESTGMDEFIITYETNPGKLKKVRLPVSNPQPGFKPFLDSLVAKKPGSDIRHMEQSEAFKLMGAADHEKAALVAVPLIIMSILMIGLMPVFLHGYDDGHEVVTAEKLAAGYEPKSRNITLKGKALSRYIESTTTNKGSTTKKLLIPIVAANASSQSKFRIVLETGELSSTQVDKLMEQKSFKGILRNIWWEGLSSSHHKFFKNEMKMNIADEVLLVDYKASAKTELVIGWVIFGIVSAIIIGITGFMYVAQKKKA
;
A
#
# COMPACT_ATOMS: atom_id res chain seq x y z
N MET A 1 3.60 -42.49 -11.75
CA MET A 1 2.52 -43.37 -11.21
C MET A 1 2.15 -42.81 -9.85
N GLY A 2 1.13 -41.96 -9.79
CA GLY A 2 0.61 -41.37 -8.54
C GLY A 2 -0.58 -42.20 -8.10
N GLN A 3 -0.50 -42.77 -6.90
CA GLN A 3 -1.61 -43.49 -6.28
C GLN A 3 -2.79 -42.50 -6.08
N GLU A 4 -3.92 -42.87 -6.65
CA GLU A 4 -5.19 -42.22 -6.40
C GLU A 4 -5.54 -42.33 -4.91
N ALA A 5 -5.59 -41.19 -4.23
CA ALA A 5 -6.04 -41.15 -2.84
C ALA A 5 -7.57 -41.22 -2.74
N HIS A 6 -8.11 -42.37 -3.19
CA HIS A 6 -9.52 -42.71 -3.04
C HIS A 6 -9.62 -43.83 -2.00
N ASN A 7 -9.90 -43.45 -0.76
CA ASN A 7 -10.17 -44.43 0.31
C ASN A 7 -11.68 -44.55 0.51
N LEU A 8 -12.22 -45.63 0.01
CA LEU A 8 -13.55 -46.09 0.42
C LEU A 8 -13.45 -46.72 1.82
N ASN A 9 -13.87 -46.00 2.82
CA ASN A 9 -14.03 -46.57 4.16
C ASN A 9 -15.23 -47.51 4.20
N THR A 10 -15.16 -48.55 5.04
CA THR A 10 -16.23 -49.54 5.28
C THR A 10 -17.60 -48.96 5.68
N THR A 11 -17.68 -47.64 5.91
CA THR A 11 -18.88 -46.87 6.27
C THR A 11 -19.59 -46.22 5.08
N GLY A 12 -19.12 -46.42 3.82
CA GLY A 12 -19.72 -45.79 2.64
C GLY A 12 -19.46 -44.28 2.55
N ILE A 13 -18.42 -43.82 3.23
CA ILE A 13 -17.97 -42.42 3.17
C ILE A 13 -16.77 -42.31 2.22
N GLU A 14 -16.88 -41.47 1.21
CA GLU A 14 -15.81 -41.18 0.28
C GLU A 14 -15.01 -39.99 0.83
N GLU A 15 -13.70 -40.16 0.95
CA GLU A 15 -12.80 -39.12 1.46
C GLU A 15 -11.84 -38.65 0.38
N TYR A 16 -11.65 -37.32 0.29
CA TYR A 16 -10.80 -36.66 -0.68
C TYR A 16 -9.90 -35.68 0.03
N THR A 17 -8.63 -35.60 -0.40
CA THR A 17 -7.66 -34.65 0.15
C THR A 17 -6.97 -33.92 -1.00
N PHE A 18 -6.95 -32.61 -0.95
CA PHE A 18 -6.25 -31.76 -1.91
C PHE A 18 -5.71 -30.51 -1.22
N GLN A 19 -4.87 -29.73 -1.89
CA GLN A 19 -4.22 -28.58 -1.27
C GLN A 19 -4.81 -27.27 -1.79
N PHE A 20 -4.94 -26.33 -0.86
CA PHE A 20 -5.21 -24.92 -1.10
C PHE A 20 -4.04 -24.11 -0.56
N MET A 21 -3.16 -23.58 -1.44
CA MET A 21 -1.91 -22.93 -1.06
C MET A 21 -1.11 -23.83 -0.09
N VAL A 22 -0.95 -23.41 1.17
CA VAL A 22 -0.27 -24.15 2.24
C VAL A 22 -1.25 -24.96 3.12
N THR A 23 -2.54 -24.92 2.82
CA THR A 23 -3.58 -25.55 3.65
C THR A 23 -4.12 -26.78 2.98
N THR A 24 -4.14 -27.91 3.70
CA THR A 24 -4.81 -29.13 3.25
C THR A 24 -6.32 -28.99 3.38
N VAL A 25 -7.02 -29.23 2.28
CA VAL A 25 -8.48 -29.35 2.24
C VAL A 25 -8.86 -30.83 2.35
N LYS A 26 -9.74 -31.16 3.27
CA LYS A 26 -10.35 -32.46 3.41
C LYS A 26 -11.82 -32.37 3.03
N ALA A 27 -12.25 -33.12 2.04
CA ALA A 27 -13.64 -33.21 1.61
C ALA A 27 -14.17 -34.65 1.78
N GLN A 28 -15.38 -34.77 2.23
CA GLN A 28 -16.06 -36.05 2.46
C GLN A 28 -17.46 -36.01 1.87
N ILE A 29 -17.84 -37.11 1.22
CA ILE A 29 -19.22 -37.33 0.74
C ILE A 29 -19.69 -38.64 1.29
N GLY A 30 -20.73 -38.62 2.10
CA GLY A 30 -21.29 -39.88 2.68
C GLY A 30 -22.58 -39.62 3.42
N GLN A 31 -23.44 -40.61 3.52
CA GLN A 31 -24.74 -40.56 4.22
C GLN A 31 -25.62 -39.36 3.77
N GLY A 32 -25.56 -38.98 2.48
CA GLY A 32 -26.30 -37.84 1.93
C GLY A 32 -25.76 -36.47 2.32
N GLN A 33 -24.59 -36.39 2.95
CA GLN A 33 -23.96 -35.16 3.39
C GLN A 33 -22.64 -34.88 2.66
N VAL A 34 -22.32 -33.62 2.47
CA VAL A 34 -21.01 -33.14 2.05
C VAL A 34 -20.38 -32.40 3.21
N SER A 35 -19.12 -32.70 3.53
CA SER A 35 -18.33 -31.97 4.51
C SER A 35 -17.02 -31.52 3.86
N ILE A 36 -16.70 -30.25 3.96
CA ILE A 36 -15.45 -29.66 3.43
C ILE A 36 -14.77 -28.89 4.58
N LYS A 37 -13.51 -29.24 4.84
CA LYS A 37 -12.69 -28.58 5.86
C LYS A 37 -11.42 -27.99 5.22
N ALA A 38 -11.21 -26.69 5.36
CA ALA A 38 -10.01 -25.99 4.91
C ALA A 38 -9.48 -25.09 6.04
N GLY A 39 -8.41 -25.51 6.68
CA GLY A 39 -7.89 -24.86 7.88
C GLY A 39 -8.94 -24.77 9.00
N LEU A 40 -9.24 -23.56 9.44
CA LEU A 40 -10.27 -23.30 10.47
C LEU A 40 -11.70 -23.25 9.91
N ARG A 41 -11.88 -23.23 8.59
CA ARG A 41 -13.21 -23.17 7.97
C ARG A 41 -13.76 -24.58 7.76
N LYS A 42 -15.03 -24.76 8.10
CA LYS A 42 -15.77 -25.99 7.87
C LYS A 42 -17.12 -25.66 7.24
N TRP A 43 -17.46 -26.40 6.18
CA TRP A 43 -18.78 -26.36 5.54
C TRP A 43 -19.38 -27.76 5.62
N GLN A 44 -20.64 -27.82 5.92
CA GLN A 44 -21.41 -29.08 5.95
C GLN A 44 -22.80 -28.78 5.43
N PHE A 45 -23.22 -29.56 4.45
CA PHE A 45 -24.52 -29.40 3.79
C PHE A 45 -24.98 -30.70 3.15
N PRO A 46 -26.31 -30.95 3.02
CA PRO A 46 -26.83 -32.11 2.36
C PRO A 46 -26.52 -32.16 0.86
N VAL A 47 -26.26 -33.34 0.28
CA VAL A 47 -26.03 -33.49 -1.16
C VAL A 47 -27.22 -32.97 -1.98
N HIS A 48 -28.45 -33.24 -1.53
CA HIS A 48 -29.67 -32.81 -2.23
C HIS A 48 -29.82 -31.27 -2.25
N ALA A 49 -29.20 -30.56 -1.32
CA ALA A 49 -29.23 -29.11 -1.26
C ALA A 49 -28.28 -28.44 -2.26
N VAL A 50 -27.35 -29.19 -2.86
CA VAL A 50 -26.42 -28.65 -3.87
C VAL A 50 -27.21 -28.21 -5.10
N LYS A 51 -26.97 -26.97 -5.50
CA LYS A 51 -27.63 -26.36 -6.68
C LYS A 51 -26.69 -26.31 -7.87
N HIS A 52 -25.46 -25.84 -7.67
CA HIS A 52 -24.48 -25.70 -8.75
C HIS A 52 -23.08 -26.09 -8.30
N VAL A 53 -22.36 -26.75 -9.20
CA VAL A 53 -20.93 -27.07 -9.10
C VAL A 53 -20.24 -26.47 -10.32
N TYR A 54 -19.28 -25.58 -10.09
CA TYR A 54 -18.54 -24.91 -11.13
C TYR A 54 -17.03 -24.92 -10.81
N VAL A 55 -16.21 -24.97 -11.84
CA VAL A 55 -14.77 -24.82 -11.75
C VAL A 55 -14.34 -23.67 -12.67
N TYR A 56 -13.70 -22.72 -12.08
CA TYR A 56 -13.08 -21.62 -12.79
C TYR A 56 -11.60 -21.90 -12.95
N VAL A 57 -11.13 -22.04 -14.18
CA VAL A 57 -9.72 -22.24 -14.51
C VAL A 57 -9.07 -20.88 -14.69
N GLN A 58 -8.15 -20.54 -13.78
CA GLN A 58 -7.42 -19.28 -13.85
C GLN A 58 -6.06 -19.51 -14.52
N GLU A 59 -6.01 -19.41 -15.85
CA GLU A 59 -4.80 -19.66 -16.65
C GLU A 59 -3.59 -18.82 -16.22
N SER A 60 -3.82 -17.57 -15.72
CA SER A 60 -2.77 -16.64 -15.34
C SER A 60 -2.02 -17.02 -14.07
N THR A 61 -2.63 -17.79 -13.16
CA THR A 61 -2.08 -18.15 -11.85
C THR A 61 -1.76 -19.62 -11.69
N GLY A 62 -2.18 -20.48 -12.64
CA GLY A 62 -2.09 -21.92 -12.52
C GLY A 62 -2.94 -22.50 -11.38
N MET A 63 -3.93 -21.76 -10.92
CA MET A 63 -4.87 -22.18 -9.88
C MET A 63 -6.27 -22.32 -10.47
N ASP A 64 -6.93 -23.41 -10.12
CA ASP A 64 -8.35 -23.58 -10.36
C ASP A 64 -9.12 -23.09 -9.14
N GLU A 65 -10.31 -22.57 -9.34
CA GLU A 65 -11.20 -22.21 -8.25
C GLU A 65 -12.50 -23.00 -8.40
N PHE A 66 -12.88 -23.75 -7.39
CA PHE A 66 -14.20 -24.39 -7.40
C PHE A 66 -15.20 -23.60 -6.58
N ILE A 67 -16.42 -23.60 -7.07
CA ILE A 67 -17.55 -22.95 -6.42
C ILE A 67 -18.69 -23.97 -6.34
N ILE A 68 -19.10 -24.27 -5.11
CA ILE A 68 -20.29 -25.06 -4.86
C ILE A 68 -21.33 -24.15 -4.23
N THR A 69 -22.51 -24.05 -4.85
CA THR A 69 -23.65 -23.38 -4.23
C THR A 69 -24.64 -24.40 -3.69
N TYR A 70 -25.17 -24.13 -2.52
CA TYR A 70 -26.14 -24.96 -1.87
C TYR A 70 -27.23 -24.15 -1.16
N GLU A 71 -28.42 -24.66 -1.10
CA GLU A 71 -29.57 -24.03 -0.48
C GLU A 71 -29.68 -24.44 0.99
N THR A 72 -29.78 -23.44 1.88
CA THR A 72 -29.94 -23.69 3.33
C THR A 72 -31.39 -23.53 3.78
N ASN A 73 -32.11 -22.59 3.18
CA ASN A 73 -33.53 -22.35 3.35
C ASN A 73 -34.10 -22.00 1.97
N PRO A 74 -35.40 -22.17 1.70
CA PRO A 74 -35.99 -21.82 0.42
C PRO A 74 -35.56 -20.41 -0.04
N GLY A 75 -34.90 -20.34 -1.21
CA GLY A 75 -34.43 -19.10 -1.82
C GLY A 75 -33.11 -18.55 -1.25
N LYS A 76 -32.50 -19.16 -0.21
CA LYS A 76 -31.22 -18.69 0.35
C LYS A 76 -30.06 -19.59 -0.08
N LEU A 77 -29.29 -19.13 -1.06
CA LEU A 77 -28.07 -19.80 -1.51
C LEU A 77 -26.87 -19.43 -0.63
N LYS A 78 -26.13 -20.44 -0.19
CA LYS A 78 -24.79 -20.31 0.36
C LYS A 78 -23.76 -20.86 -0.62
N LYS A 79 -22.49 -20.47 -0.43
CA LYS A 79 -21.38 -20.83 -1.32
C LYS A 79 -20.20 -21.35 -0.53
N VAL A 80 -19.57 -22.38 -1.08
CA VAL A 80 -18.18 -22.74 -0.79
C VAL A 80 -17.38 -22.30 -1.99
N ARG A 81 -16.37 -21.49 -1.78
CA ARG A 81 -15.48 -21.01 -2.82
C ARG A 81 -14.05 -21.17 -2.34
N LEU A 82 -13.27 -21.99 -3.03
CA LEU A 82 -11.90 -22.32 -2.64
C LEU A 82 -11.04 -22.41 -3.90
N PRO A 83 -9.93 -21.64 -3.99
CA PRO A 83 -8.92 -21.84 -5.00
C PRO A 83 -8.12 -23.11 -4.68
N VAL A 84 -7.72 -23.83 -5.71
CA VAL A 84 -6.98 -25.10 -5.64
C VAL A 84 -5.84 -25.04 -6.63
N SER A 85 -4.65 -25.44 -6.19
CA SER A 85 -3.51 -25.55 -7.10
C SER A 85 -3.75 -26.69 -8.12
N ASN A 86 -3.49 -26.44 -9.39
CA ASN A 86 -3.67 -27.44 -10.46
C ASN A 86 -2.30 -28.01 -10.86
N PRO A 87 -2.16 -29.33 -11.09
CA PRO A 87 -3.13 -30.41 -10.86
C PRO A 87 -3.11 -30.97 -9.42
N GLN A 88 -4.28 -31.31 -8.87
CA GLN A 88 -4.42 -31.93 -7.55
C GLN A 88 -5.15 -33.28 -7.64
N PRO A 89 -4.57 -34.41 -7.15
CA PRO A 89 -5.12 -35.73 -7.36
C PRO A 89 -6.53 -35.96 -6.76
N GLY A 90 -6.85 -35.36 -5.64
CA GLY A 90 -8.14 -35.55 -4.96
C GLY A 90 -9.23 -34.55 -5.38
N PHE A 91 -8.89 -33.50 -6.09
CA PHE A 91 -9.80 -32.41 -6.40
C PHE A 91 -10.87 -32.79 -7.44
N LYS A 92 -10.44 -33.23 -8.62
CA LYS A 92 -11.35 -33.62 -9.70
C LYS A 92 -12.26 -34.81 -9.30
N PRO A 93 -11.73 -35.89 -8.73
CA PRO A 93 -12.55 -37.00 -8.23
C PRO A 93 -13.62 -36.58 -7.22
N PHE A 94 -13.33 -35.64 -6.33
CA PHE A 94 -14.31 -35.08 -5.40
C PHE A 94 -15.49 -34.44 -6.12
N LEU A 95 -15.20 -33.55 -7.09
CA LEU A 95 -16.26 -32.86 -7.83
C LEU A 95 -17.06 -33.84 -8.70
N ASP A 96 -16.40 -34.79 -9.34
CA ASP A 96 -17.05 -35.77 -10.20
C ASP A 96 -17.98 -36.68 -9.38
N SER A 97 -17.56 -37.10 -8.18
CA SER A 97 -18.43 -37.85 -7.26
C SER A 97 -19.63 -37.01 -6.79
N LEU A 98 -19.41 -35.73 -6.47
CA LEU A 98 -20.50 -34.83 -6.07
C LEU A 98 -21.54 -34.68 -7.19
N VAL A 99 -21.06 -34.45 -8.41
CA VAL A 99 -21.92 -34.31 -9.60
C VAL A 99 -22.64 -35.64 -9.92
N ALA A 100 -21.96 -36.79 -9.80
CA ALA A 100 -22.60 -38.09 -10.00
C ALA A 100 -23.79 -38.32 -9.03
N LYS A 101 -23.67 -37.84 -7.78
CA LYS A 101 -24.75 -37.90 -6.79
C LYS A 101 -25.83 -36.80 -6.99
N LYS A 102 -25.54 -35.74 -7.74
CA LYS A 102 -26.48 -34.67 -8.04
C LYS A 102 -26.27 -34.18 -9.49
N PRO A 103 -26.66 -34.95 -10.53
CA PRO A 103 -26.34 -34.63 -11.92
C PRO A 103 -26.80 -33.23 -12.39
N GLY A 104 -27.97 -32.78 -11.96
CA GLY A 104 -28.52 -31.46 -12.32
C GLY A 104 -27.76 -30.25 -11.73
N SER A 105 -26.68 -30.46 -10.95
CA SER A 105 -25.88 -29.41 -10.38
C SER A 105 -24.63 -29.08 -11.19
N ASP A 106 -24.30 -29.89 -12.21
CA ASP A 106 -23.09 -29.66 -13.03
C ASP A 106 -23.28 -28.50 -14.05
N ILE A 107 -22.62 -27.42 -13.79
CA ILE A 107 -22.59 -26.25 -14.69
C ILE A 107 -21.16 -25.93 -15.15
N ARG A 108 -20.21 -26.88 -15.03
CA ARG A 108 -18.80 -26.68 -15.42
C ARG A 108 -18.61 -26.45 -16.91
N HIS A 109 -19.59 -26.78 -17.74
CA HIS A 109 -19.62 -26.56 -19.18
C HIS A 109 -20.11 -25.15 -19.56
N MET A 110 -20.65 -24.39 -18.62
CA MET A 110 -21.18 -23.05 -18.88
C MET A 110 -20.04 -22.01 -18.97
N GLU A 111 -20.30 -20.92 -19.71
CA GLU A 111 -19.41 -19.78 -19.69
C GLU A 111 -19.35 -19.13 -18.31
N GLN A 112 -18.17 -18.62 -17.93
CA GLN A 112 -17.94 -18.03 -16.61
C GLN A 112 -18.97 -16.98 -16.21
N SER A 113 -19.29 -16.06 -17.13
CA SER A 113 -20.21 -14.96 -16.86
C SER A 113 -21.62 -15.45 -16.52
N GLU A 114 -22.09 -16.49 -17.22
CA GLU A 114 -23.39 -17.11 -16.99
C GLU A 114 -23.42 -17.93 -15.71
N ALA A 115 -22.36 -18.74 -15.49
CA ALA A 115 -22.24 -19.56 -14.29
C ALA A 115 -22.21 -18.65 -13.04
N PHE A 116 -21.43 -17.56 -13.06
CA PHE A 116 -21.33 -16.64 -11.93
C PHE A 116 -22.65 -15.90 -11.67
N LYS A 117 -23.37 -15.50 -12.72
CA LYS A 117 -24.70 -14.92 -12.59
C LYS A 117 -25.70 -15.90 -11.97
N LEU A 118 -25.72 -17.15 -12.44
CA LEU A 118 -26.59 -18.21 -11.93
C LEU A 118 -26.31 -18.53 -10.46
N MET A 119 -25.03 -18.59 -10.09
CA MET A 119 -24.61 -18.84 -8.72
C MET A 119 -24.71 -17.59 -7.80
N GLY A 120 -25.02 -16.41 -8.34
CA GLY A 120 -24.92 -15.15 -7.62
C GLY A 120 -23.51 -14.91 -7.10
N ALA A 121 -22.47 -15.44 -7.76
CA ALA A 121 -21.08 -15.28 -7.37
C ALA A 121 -20.55 -13.92 -7.89
N ALA A 122 -19.79 -13.22 -7.05
CA ALA A 122 -19.12 -12.01 -7.50
C ALA A 122 -17.95 -12.40 -8.43
N ASP A 123 -17.82 -11.71 -9.52
CA ASP A 123 -16.65 -11.78 -10.38
C ASP A 123 -15.54 -10.98 -9.70
N HIS A 124 -14.63 -11.69 -9.02
CA HIS A 124 -13.55 -11.04 -8.28
C HIS A 124 -12.57 -10.32 -9.19
N GLU A 125 -12.41 -10.75 -10.45
CA GLU A 125 -11.55 -10.06 -11.39
C GLU A 125 -12.12 -8.69 -11.75
N LYS A 126 -13.41 -8.60 -12.03
CA LYS A 126 -14.09 -7.32 -12.28
C LYS A 126 -14.10 -6.43 -11.04
N ALA A 127 -14.33 -7.03 -9.85
CA ALA A 127 -14.28 -6.28 -8.60
C ALA A 127 -12.84 -5.77 -8.32
N ALA A 128 -11.82 -6.57 -8.58
CA ALA A 128 -10.42 -6.18 -8.39
C ALA A 128 -10.00 -5.06 -9.35
N LEU A 129 -10.47 -5.06 -10.61
CA LEU A 129 -10.20 -4.00 -11.58
C LEU A 129 -10.66 -2.62 -11.11
N VAL A 130 -11.67 -2.55 -10.24
CA VAL A 130 -12.16 -1.29 -9.67
C VAL A 130 -11.52 -1.04 -8.30
N ALA A 131 -11.45 -2.06 -7.45
CA ALA A 131 -11.01 -1.90 -6.07
C ALA A 131 -9.50 -1.58 -5.98
N VAL A 132 -8.66 -2.25 -6.76
CA VAL A 132 -7.20 -2.05 -6.72
C VAL A 132 -6.80 -0.62 -7.09
N PRO A 133 -7.28 -0.03 -8.21
CA PRO A 133 -7.02 1.37 -8.51
C PRO A 133 -7.48 2.33 -7.43
N LEU A 134 -8.67 2.13 -6.86
CA LEU A 134 -9.19 2.98 -5.78
C LEU A 134 -8.32 2.92 -4.52
N ILE A 135 -7.83 1.73 -4.15
CA ILE A 135 -6.91 1.57 -3.01
C ILE A 135 -5.60 2.30 -3.28
N ILE A 136 -5.00 2.13 -4.47
CA ILE A 136 -3.76 2.82 -4.83
C ILE A 136 -3.94 4.33 -4.82
N MET A 137 -5.03 4.84 -5.39
CA MET A 137 -5.36 6.26 -5.38
C MET A 137 -5.55 6.80 -3.97
N SER A 138 -6.19 6.03 -3.09
CA SER A 138 -6.37 6.40 -1.68
C SER A 138 -5.03 6.47 -0.94
N ILE A 139 -4.15 5.50 -1.14
CA ILE A 139 -2.80 5.50 -0.55
C ILE A 139 -1.98 6.71 -1.07
N LEU A 140 -2.04 6.98 -2.36
CA LEU A 140 -1.37 8.13 -2.96
C LEU A 140 -1.89 9.45 -2.36
N MET A 141 -3.20 9.59 -2.21
CA MET A 141 -3.83 10.78 -1.63
C MET A 141 -3.42 10.98 -0.17
N ILE A 142 -3.38 9.89 0.62
CA ILE A 142 -2.90 9.94 2.01
C ILE A 142 -1.43 10.35 2.05
N GLY A 143 -0.58 9.81 1.17
CA GLY A 143 0.84 10.16 1.10
C GLY A 143 1.09 11.61 0.67
N LEU A 144 0.25 12.17 -0.19
CA LEU A 144 0.33 13.57 -0.64
C LEU A 144 -0.42 14.55 0.28
N MET A 145 -1.21 14.05 1.23
CA MET A 145 -2.03 14.89 2.11
C MET A 145 -1.23 15.99 2.83
N PRO A 146 -0.03 15.74 3.38
CA PRO A 146 0.78 16.81 3.98
C PRO A 146 1.11 17.93 3.00
N VAL A 147 1.48 17.57 1.76
CA VAL A 147 1.80 18.54 0.69
C VAL A 147 0.60 19.43 0.38
N PHE A 148 -0.59 18.83 0.29
CA PHE A 148 -1.83 19.57 0.06
C PHE A 148 -2.19 20.46 1.25
N LEU A 149 -2.13 19.95 2.47
CA LEU A 149 -2.42 20.73 3.67
C LEU A 149 -1.48 21.93 3.82
N HIS A 150 -0.19 21.73 3.50
CA HIS A 150 0.78 22.82 3.52
C HIS A 150 0.58 23.81 2.38
N GLY A 151 0.25 23.30 1.21
CA GLY A 151 0.06 24.10 0.00
C GLY A 151 -1.16 25.03 0.05
N TYR A 152 -2.20 24.61 0.78
CA TYR A 152 -3.39 25.44 1.02
C TYR A 152 -3.27 26.36 2.24
N ASP A 153 -2.18 26.25 3.01
CA ASP A 153 -1.91 27.20 4.09
C ASP A 153 -1.35 28.52 3.50
N ASP A 154 -2.24 29.47 3.31
CA ASP A 154 -1.87 30.83 2.86
C ASP A 154 -1.26 31.69 3.98
N GLY A 155 -1.19 31.19 5.19
CA GLY A 155 -0.59 31.85 6.33
C GLY A 155 0.91 32.07 6.10
N HIS A 156 1.43 33.15 6.70
CA HIS A 156 2.86 33.43 6.78
C HIS A 156 3.18 34.03 8.15
N GLU A 157 4.17 33.47 8.82
CA GLU A 157 4.54 33.91 10.15
C GLU A 157 6.02 34.29 10.23
N VAL A 158 6.31 35.39 10.94
CA VAL A 158 7.69 35.79 11.24
C VAL A 158 8.05 35.29 12.63
N VAL A 159 9.01 34.37 12.70
CA VAL A 159 9.41 33.69 13.94
C VAL A 159 10.90 33.88 14.18
N THR A 160 11.30 34.04 15.43
CA THR A 160 12.72 34.08 15.77
C THR A 160 13.25 32.69 16.14
N ALA A 161 14.55 32.46 15.93
CA ALA A 161 15.19 31.22 16.29
C ALA A 161 15.09 30.95 17.81
N GLU A 162 15.08 31.98 18.65
CA GLU A 162 14.86 31.82 20.10
C GLU A 162 13.49 31.24 20.42
N LYS A 163 12.43 31.77 19.79
CA LYS A 163 11.06 31.29 20.03
C LYS A 163 10.90 29.83 19.62
N LEU A 164 11.41 29.45 18.44
CA LEU A 164 11.38 28.06 18.00
C LEU A 164 12.22 27.14 18.90
N ALA A 165 13.40 27.61 19.33
CA ALA A 165 14.24 26.86 20.26
C ALA A 165 13.57 26.68 21.64
N ALA A 166 12.74 27.62 22.06
CA ALA A 166 11.94 27.54 23.30
C ALA A 166 10.69 26.67 23.18
N GLY A 167 10.43 26.06 22.01
CA GLY A 167 9.29 25.16 21.80
C GLY A 167 8.04 25.84 21.24
N TYR A 168 8.14 27.09 20.76
CA TYR A 168 7.02 27.73 20.07
C TYR A 168 6.69 26.98 18.77
N GLU A 169 5.41 26.69 18.57
CA GLU A 169 4.89 26.07 17.33
C GLU A 169 4.19 27.15 16.49
N PRO A 170 4.71 27.47 15.29
CA PRO A 170 4.08 28.42 14.40
C PRO A 170 2.71 27.92 13.91
N LYS A 171 1.76 28.84 13.78
CA LYS A 171 0.43 28.55 13.23
C LYS A 171 0.49 28.23 11.73
N SER A 172 1.44 28.84 11.01
CA SER A 172 1.71 28.56 9.62
C SER A 172 3.08 27.90 9.45
N ARG A 173 3.19 27.00 8.50
CA ARG A 173 4.48 26.40 8.13
C ARG A 173 5.29 27.27 7.18
N ASN A 174 4.65 28.23 6.50
CA ASN A 174 5.34 29.25 5.72
C ASN A 174 5.89 30.27 6.69
N ILE A 175 7.19 30.25 6.93
CA ILE A 175 7.81 31.13 7.92
C ILE A 175 8.90 32.01 7.31
N THR A 176 9.08 33.15 7.96
CA THR A 176 10.32 33.91 7.89
C THR A 176 11.05 33.74 9.23
N LEU A 177 12.08 32.93 9.22
CA LEU A 177 12.92 32.66 10.39
C LEU A 177 13.93 33.79 10.57
N LYS A 178 13.90 34.49 11.70
CA LYS A 178 14.92 35.46 12.10
C LYS A 178 15.96 34.79 13.00
N GLY A 179 17.24 34.86 12.62
CA GLY A 179 18.33 34.22 13.33
C GLY A 179 19.67 34.47 12.64
N LYS A 180 20.69 33.75 13.07
CA LYS A 180 22.05 33.79 12.54
C LYS A 180 22.46 32.39 12.08
N ALA A 181 22.94 32.25 10.85
CA ALA A 181 23.54 31.03 10.36
C ALA A 181 24.92 30.81 10.99
N LEU A 182 25.22 29.58 11.38
CA LEU A 182 26.56 29.19 11.82
C LEU A 182 27.43 28.85 10.62
N SER A 183 28.70 29.24 10.67
CA SER A 183 29.67 28.99 9.58
C SER A 183 30.05 27.51 9.44
N ARG A 184 29.71 26.68 10.39
CA ARG A 184 29.93 25.21 10.34
C ARG A 184 28.64 24.54 9.88
N TYR A 185 28.67 23.96 8.71
CA TYR A 185 27.51 23.32 8.06
C TYR A 185 27.91 21.96 7.47
N ILE A 186 26.93 21.13 7.15
CA ILE A 186 27.12 19.86 6.45
C ILE A 186 26.78 20.03 4.97
N GLU A 187 27.67 19.55 4.10
CA GLU A 187 27.37 19.28 2.71
C GLU A 187 27.00 17.80 2.58
N SER A 188 25.75 17.52 2.29
CA SER A 188 25.23 16.17 2.11
C SER A 188 25.08 15.88 0.63
N THR A 189 25.72 14.82 0.16
CA THR A 189 25.62 14.36 -1.22
C THR A 189 24.89 13.01 -1.25
N THR A 190 23.81 12.97 -2.01
CA THR A 190 23.05 11.73 -2.24
C THR A 190 23.14 11.36 -3.70
N THR A 191 23.70 10.18 -3.99
CA THR A 191 23.77 9.63 -5.36
C THR A 191 22.73 8.52 -5.50
N ASN A 192 21.80 8.69 -6.43
CA ASN A 192 20.77 7.70 -6.73
C ASN A 192 20.71 7.48 -8.24
N LYS A 193 20.92 6.25 -8.70
CA LYS A 193 20.87 5.83 -10.13
C LYS A 193 21.60 6.77 -11.08
N GLY A 194 22.81 7.25 -10.68
CA GLY A 194 23.63 8.15 -11.51
C GLY A 194 23.28 9.64 -11.42
N SER A 195 22.26 10.01 -10.68
CA SER A 195 21.97 11.41 -10.37
C SER A 195 22.51 11.76 -9.00
N THR A 196 23.29 12.82 -8.91
CA THR A 196 23.87 13.33 -7.66
C THR A 196 23.15 14.59 -7.26
N THR A 197 22.56 14.57 -6.06
CA THR A 197 21.92 15.74 -5.45
C THR A 197 22.74 16.19 -4.25
N LYS A 198 23.10 17.44 -4.22
CA LYS A 198 23.81 18.05 -3.10
C LYS A 198 22.86 18.93 -2.31
N LYS A 199 22.97 18.88 -0.99
CA LYS A 199 22.21 19.67 -0.04
C LYS A 199 23.15 20.24 1.01
N LEU A 200 22.85 21.47 1.42
CA LEU A 200 23.53 22.11 2.55
C LEU A 200 22.60 22.13 3.75
N LEU A 201 23.11 21.73 4.90
CA LEU A 201 22.42 21.70 6.18
C LEU A 201 23.12 22.68 7.12
N ILE A 202 22.52 23.85 7.33
CA ILE A 202 23.11 25.00 8.00
C ILE A 202 22.39 25.22 9.33
N PRO A 203 23.07 25.08 10.49
CA PRO A 203 22.47 25.38 11.79
C PRO A 203 22.14 26.87 11.93
N ILE A 204 20.93 27.14 12.44
CA ILE A 204 20.47 28.51 12.74
C ILE A 204 20.32 28.67 14.24
N VAL A 205 20.86 29.74 14.78
CA VAL A 205 20.79 30.11 16.19
C VAL A 205 20.19 31.51 16.37
N ALA A 206 19.95 31.91 17.60
CA ALA A 206 19.56 33.24 17.96
C ALA A 206 20.60 34.29 17.46
N ALA A 207 20.15 35.47 17.14
CA ALA A 207 21.02 36.52 16.56
C ALA A 207 22.21 36.87 17.48
N ASN A 208 22.01 36.79 18.80
CA ASN A 208 23.00 37.10 19.84
C ASN A 208 23.75 35.82 20.35
N ALA A 209 23.45 34.67 19.80
CA ALA A 209 24.05 33.41 20.24
C ALA A 209 25.50 33.25 19.79
N SER A 210 26.31 32.56 20.61
CA SER A 210 27.66 32.16 20.26
C SER A 210 27.68 30.99 19.30
N SER A 211 28.84 30.73 18.69
CA SER A 211 29.04 29.59 17.82
C SER A 211 28.92 28.22 18.53
N GLN A 212 28.98 28.21 19.87
CA GLN A 212 28.85 27.00 20.71
C GLN A 212 27.45 26.84 21.30
N SER A 213 26.54 27.79 21.01
CA SER A 213 25.17 27.73 21.53
C SER A 213 24.45 26.48 21.01
N LYS A 214 23.59 25.91 21.88
CA LYS A 214 22.71 24.81 21.47
C LYS A 214 21.78 25.26 20.37
N PHE A 215 21.74 24.52 19.26
CA PHE A 215 20.82 24.81 18.17
C PHE A 215 19.74 23.71 18.03
N ARG A 216 18.56 24.13 17.63
CA ARG A 216 17.40 23.26 17.38
C ARG A 216 16.90 23.38 15.93
N ILE A 217 17.46 24.31 15.17
CA ILE A 217 16.95 24.65 13.83
C ILE A 217 18.08 24.43 12.83
N VAL A 218 17.76 23.71 11.77
CA VAL A 218 18.64 23.50 10.61
C VAL A 218 17.93 24.03 9.36
N LEU A 219 18.62 24.88 8.63
CA LEU A 219 18.20 25.35 7.31
C LEU A 219 18.69 24.34 6.27
N GLU A 220 17.78 23.76 5.49
CA GLU A 220 18.12 22.92 4.35
C GLU A 220 18.04 23.76 3.07
N THR A 221 19.03 23.64 2.21
CA THR A 221 19.01 24.23 0.87
C THR A 221 19.66 23.28 -0.13
N GLY A 222 19.33 23.44 -1.41
CA GLY A 222 20.05 22.76 -2.49
C GLY A 222 21.49 23.24 -2.63
N GLU A 223 22.16 22.80 -3.68
CA GLU A 223 23.53 23.21 -4.00
C GLU A 223 23.60 24.72 -4.21
N LEU A 224 24.53 25.36 -3.53
CA LEU A 224 24.81 26.80 -3.63
C LEU A 224 26.27 26.99 -4.03
N SER A 225 26.56 28.03 -4.82
CA SER A 225 27.93 28.45 -5.05
C SER A 225 28.53 29.08 -3.77
N SER A 226 29.86 29.10 -3.67
CA SER A 226 30.57 29.70 -2.51
C SER A 226 30.08 31.10 -2.21
N THR A 227 29.95 31.95 -3.23
CA THR A 227 29.43 33.33 -3.09
C THR A 227 27.98 33.40 -2.55
N GLN A 228 27.15 32.38 -2.91
CA GLN A 228 25.78 32.30 -2.39
C GLN A 228 25.77 31.82 -0.93
N VAL A 229 26.67 30.90 -0.57
CA VAL A 229 26.86 30.48 0.81
C VAL A 229 27.30 31.67 1.69
N ASP A 230 28.29 32.45 1.24
CA ASP A 230 28.75 33.62 1.99
C ASP A 230 27.62 34.63 2.22
N LYS A 231 26.86 34.95 1.16
CA LYS A 231 25.68 35.80 1.28
C LYS A 231 24.63 35.25 2.23
N LEU A 232 24.44 33.92 2.26
CA LEU A 232 23.50 33.27 3.16
C LEU A 232 23.96 33.37 4.63
N MET A 233 25.26 33.24 4.88
CA MET A 233 25.84 33.37 6.22
C MET A 233 25.69 34.80 6.80
N GLU A 234 25.65 35.80 5.96
CA GLU A 234 25.43 37.18 6.35
C GLU A 234 23.96 37.53 6.60
N GLN A 235 23.04 36.69 6.11
CA GLN A 235 21.60 36.96 6.27
C GLN A 235 21.17 36.78 7.74
N LYS A 236 20.22 37.63 8.14
CA LYS A 236 19.56 37.58 9.46
C LYS A 236 18.12 37.07 9.39
N SER A 237 17.67 36.70 8.18
CA SER A 237 16.30 36.33 7.93
C SER A 237 16.22 35.33 6.78
N PHE A 238 15.54 34.21 7.00
CA PHE A 238 15.46 33.07 6.09
C PHE A 238 14.01 32.74 5.84
N LYS A 239 13.56 32.85 4.60
CA LYS A 239 12.21 32.50 4.21
C LYS A 239 12.17 31.06 3.74
N GLY A 240 11.21 30.28 4.21
CA GLY A 240 11.07 28.87 3.84
C GLY A 240 9.87 28.18 4.48
N ILE A 241 9.83 26.87 4.34
CA ILE A 241 8.81 26.01 4.91
C ILE A 241 9.40 25.25 6.08
N LEU A 242 8.72 25.31 7.23
CA LEU A 242 9.03 24.49 8.40
C LEU A 242 8.53 23.06 8.15
N ARG A 243 9.45 22.10 8.08
CA ARG A 243 9.15 20.68 7.87
C ARG A 243 8.71 20.01 9.17
N ASN A 244 7.83 19.04 9.05
CA ASN A 244 7.35 18.27 10.19
C ASN A 244 8.47 17.35 10.72
N ILE A 245 8.65 17.31 12.02
CA ILE A 245 9.70 16.54 12.68
C ILE A 245 9.56 15.02 12.45
N TRP A 246 8.34 14.52 12.25
CA TRP A 246 8.08 13.09 12.32
C TRP A 246 8.63 12.28 11.13
N TRP A 247 8.51 12.77 9.90
CA TRP A 247 9.07 12.07 8.70
C TRP A 247 9.87 12.99 7.76
N GLU A 248 9.87 14.30 7.99
CA GLU A 248 10.56 15.30 7.17
C GLU A 248 11.73 15.95 7.91
N GLY A 249 12.03 15.50 9.12
CA GLY A 249 13.08 16.09 9.97
C GLY A 249 14.49 15.67 9.55
N LEU A 250 15.46 16.19 10.31
CA LEU A 250 16.86 15.87 10.13
C LEU A 250 17.11 14.36 10.32
N SER A 251 17.77 13.71 9.36
CA SER A 251 18.07 12.28 9.46
C SER A 251 18.96 11.97 10.67
N SER A 252 18.79 10.77 11.25
CA SER A 252 19.60 10.33 12.39
C SER A 252 21.11 10.32 12.08
N SER A 253 21.51 10.10 10.83
CA SER A 253 22.90 10.16 10.39
C SER A 253 23.45 11.59 10.43
N HIS A 254 22.70 12.58 9.93
CA HIS A 254 23.10 13.98 9.99
C HIS A 254 23.12 14.52 11.43
N HIS A 255 22.15 14.08 12.27
CA HIS A 255 22.16 14.42 13.70
C HIS A 255 23.42 13.93 14.40
N LYS A 256 23.79 12.64 14.17
CA LYS A 256 25.02 12.06 14.71
C LYS A 256 26.27 12.77 14.19
N PHE A 257 26.30 13.16 12.93
CA PHE A 257 27.42 13.86 12.32
C PHE A 257 27.63 15.24 12.96
N PHE A 258 26.58 16.03 13.15
CA PHE A 258 26.68 17.30 13.89
C PHE A 258 27.19 17.08 15.32
N LYS A 259 26.66 16.10 16.03
CA LYS A 259 27.00 15.83 17.44
C LYS A 259 28.40 15.26 17.62
N ASN A 260 28.75 14.24 16.86
CA ASN A 260 29.95 13.43 17.10
C ASN A 260 31.16 13.93 16.31
N GLU A 261 30.98 14.20 15.00
CA GLU A 261 32.09 14.57 14.13
C GLU A 261 32.39 16.09 14.22
N MET A 262 31.34 16.88 14.15
CA MET A 262 31.50 18.35 14.24
C MET A 262 31.55 18.85 15.67
N LYS A 263 31.24 18.01 16.68
CA LYS A 263 31.21 18.35 18.12
C LYS A 263 30.36 19.61 18.40
N MET A 264 29.23 19.72 17.71
CA MET A 264 28.30 20.83 17.87
C MET A 264 27.23 20.49 18.92
N ASN A 265 26.75 21.52 19.62
CA ASN A 265 25.70 21.35 20.62
C ASN A 265 24.33 21.38 19.92
N ILE A 266 23.85 20.19 19.49
CA ILE A 266 22.57 20.01 18.80
C ILE A 266 21.49 19.54 19.78
N ALA A 267 20.25 20.01 19.59
CA ALA A 267 19.11 19.56 20.35
C ALA A 267 18.69 18.14 19.91
N ASP A 268 18.04 17.38 20.79
CA ASP A 268 17.54 16.03 20.46
C ASP A 268 16.46 16.08 19.40
N GLU A 269 15.58 17.11 19.46
CA GLU A 269 14.60 17.43 18.44
C GLU A 269 15.08 18.61 17.61
N VAL A 270 15.19 18.39 16.31
CA VAL A 270 15.65 19.42 15.34
C VAL A 270 14.55 19.78 14.38
N LEU A 271 14.26 21.05 14.25
CA LEU A 271 13.36 21.61 13.26
C LEU A 271 14.11 21.85 11.95
N LEU A 272 13.58 21.35 10.85
CA LEU A 272 14.13 21.58 9.52
C LEU A 272 13.35 22.68 8.82
N VAL A 273 14.05 23.67 8.27
CA VAL A 273 13.47 24.73 7.46
C VAL A 273 14.01 24.62 6.05
N ASP A 274 13.13 24.33 5.10
CA ASP A 274 13.50 24.24 3.68
C ASP A 274 13.58 25.66 3.09
N TYR A 275 14.79 26.10 2.82
CA TYR A 275 15.08 27.46 2.40
C TYR A 275 14.57 27.76 1.00
N LYS A 276 13.83 28.84 0.85
CA LYS A 276 13.18 29.27 -0.39
C LYS A 276 12.12 28.30 -0.94
N ALA A 277 11.80 27.23 -0.23
CA ALA A 277 10.65 26.42 -0.60
C ALA A 277 9.37 27.26 -0.51
N SER A 278 8.43 26.99 -1.39
CA SER A 278 7.14 27.65 -1.45
C SER A 278 6.03 26.63 -1.39
N ALA A 279 5.12 26.78 -0.45
CA ALA A 279 3.95 25.91 -0.30
C ALA A 279 3.12 25.84 -1.58
N LYS A 280 2.99 26.95 -2.31
CA LYS A 280 2.30 26.97 -3.61
C LYS A 280 3.01 26.14 -4.67
N THR A 281 4.34 26.16 -4.71
CA THR A 281 5.12 25.33 -5.63
C THR A 281 4.94 23.85 -5.28
N GLU A 282 4.98 23.50 -4.01
CA GLU A 282 4.75 22.12 -3.56
C GLU A 282 3.34 21.63 -3.89
N LEU A 283 2.33 22.48 -3.71
CA LEU A 283 0.96 22.20 -4.10
C LEU A 283 0.84 21.89 -5.60
N VAL A 284 1.45 22.70 -6.45
CA VAL A 284 1.45 22.45 -7.91
C VAL A 284 2.13 21.13 -8.24
N ILE A 285 3.29 20.86 -7.63
CA ILE A 285 4.02 19.61 -7.83
C ILE A 285 3.16 18.42 -7.34
N GLY A 286 2.52 18.54 -6.18
CA GLY A 286 1.61 17.52 -5.65
C GLY A 286 0.47 17.20 -6.62
N TRP A 287 -0.18 18.21 -7.17
CA TRP A 287 -1.26 18.03 -8.17
C TRP A 287 -0.76 17.43 -9.48
N VAL A 288 0.43 17.82 -9.95
CA VAL A 288 1.04 17.26 -11.16
C VAL A 288 1.35 15.77 -10.95
N ILE A 289 1.98 15.40 -9.84
CA ILE A 289 2.26 13.98 -9.51
C ILE A 289 0.96 13.19 -9.41
N PHE A 290 -0.03 13.71 -8.68
CA PHE A 290 -1.33 13.05 -8.53
C PHE A 290 -2.02 12.86 -9.88
N GLY A 291 -2.01 13.88 -10.74
CA GLY A 291 -2.60 13.82 -12.08
C GLY A 291 -1.93 12.79 -12.99
N ILE A 292 -0.59 12.77 -13.03
CA ILE A 292 0.17 11.81 -13.85
C ILE A 292 -0.10 10.37 -13.38
N VAL A 293 0.02 10.11 -12.07
CA VAL A 293 -0.20 8.75 -11.53
C VAL A 293 -1.64 8.30 -11.75
N SER A 294 -2.62 9.20 -11.56
CA SER A 294 -4.03 8.93 -11.83
C SER A 294 -4.28 8.57 -13.30
N ALA A 295 -3.69 9.32 -14.23
CA ALA A 295 -3.82 9.05 -15.66
C ALA A 295 -3.22 7.68 -16.03
N ILE A 296 -2.07 7.31 -15.47
CA ILE A 296 -1.45 5.99 -15.67
C ILE A 296 -2.36 4.88 -15.15
N ILE A 297 -2.88 5.01 -13.92
CA ILE A 297 -3.75 4.01 -13.31
C ILE A 297 -5.03 3.82 -14.13
N ILE A 298 -5.68 4.92 -14.53
CA ILE A 298 -6.89 4.89 -15.36
C ILE A 298 -6.58 4.25 -16.71
N GLY A 299 -5.45 4.59 -17.34
CA GLY A 299 -5.03 4.02 -18.63
C GLY A 299 -4.81 2.51 -18.54
N ILE A 300 -4.10 2.02 -17.52
CA ILE A 300 -3.87 0.58 -17.31
C ILE A 300 -5.20 -0.14 -17.05
N THR A 301 -6.05 0.41 -16.17
CA THR A 301 -7.34 -0.18 -15.83
C THR A 301 -8.26 -0.24 -17.05
N GLY A 302 -8.31 0.82 -17.83
CA GLY A 302 -9.07 0.88 -19.08
C GLY A 302 -8.57 -0.15 -20.10
N PHE A 303 -7.25 -0.26 -20.28
CA PHE A 303 -6.66 -1.27 -21.15
C PHE A 303 -7.01 -2.70 -20.71
N MET A 304 -6.88 -3.01 -19.42
CA MET A 304 -7.24 -4.33 -18.87
C MET A 304 -8.73 -4.63 -19.07
N TYR A 305 -9.61 -3.65 -18.85
CA TYR A 305 -11.04 -3.80 -19.09
C TYR A 305 -11.38 -4.12 -20.56
N VAL A 306 -10.77 -3.40 -21.50
CA VAL A 306 -10.97 -3.66 -22.94
C VAL A 306 -10.41 -5.03 -23.35
N ALA A 307 -9.24 -5.41 -22.80
CA ALA A 307 -8.65 -6.71 -23.08
C ALA A 307 -9.52 -7.87 -22.58
N GLN A 308 -10.13 -7.74 -21.40
CA GLN A 308 -11.08 -8.74 -20.89
C GLN A 308 -12.35 -8.82 -21.76
N LYS A 309 -12.88 -7.68 -22.22
CA LYS A 309 -14.08 -7.67 -23.08
C LYS A 309 -13.86 -8.34 -24.43
N LYS A 310 -12.62 -8.37 -24.95
CA LYS A 310 -12.30 -9.06 -26.21
C LYS A 310 -12.13 -10.58 -26.04
N LYS A 311 -11.95 -11.08 -24.81
CA LYS A 311 -11.82 -12.50 -24.51
C LYS A 311 -13.16 -13.15 -24.10
N ALA A 312 -14.17 -12.36 -23.75
CA ALA A 312 -15.56 -12.77 -23.50
C ALA A 312 -16.39 -12.66 -24.77
#